data_a7f02d8862f820ac49b0eb916f806db5
#
_entry.id   a7f02d8862f820ac49b0eb916f806db5
#
_cell.length_a   1.000
_cell.length_b   1.000
_cell.length_c   1.000
_cell.angle_alpha   90.00
_cell.angle_beta   90.00
_cell.angle_gamma   90.00
#
_symmetry.space_group_name_H-M   'P 1'
#
loop_
_entity.id
_entity.type
_entity.pdbx_description
1 polymer ?
#
loop_
_entity_poly.entity_id
_entity_poly.type
_entity_poly.pdbx_seq_one_letter_code
_entity_poly.pdbx_strand_id
1 'polypeptide(L)'
;MKDVKRRMEVFSFWDKTGIERHLEKMASDGWMLEKMSALFWQYRRIEPKKIRFSISYYASISDFEPEPTEEQQEFNDFCEHSGWKLAASSVQMQVFYNENEDPVPIETDPELELENLHRYAKKTALKTYPLLLLISLLMGVTFIGSIIRDPIRYLASAINLFTGVWFVVAFVYSFSELAGYYLWRRRAKQMAEQGEFLETKGHGWLNWAILIFMILSLALYLMSIGNTGFQVYMIAFVVNMIAVIFIVQAVKELLKRRKVKAGTNKTIVAVISFVAAFVLMGATNAFTIYAIKTDMFLDQFAELPFTIGDLTGIDDSGYLKSKDDNDSILLGQLNSSQHPMDNGEGLRLGYSITEVKMPFMYDFTFEKLYEHRITKYSYEAGIRYEESDAAAWGAKKAYRLTDNGEPENTYFVCYDRYFLQINAGWELTTEQMGMIGEKINSLAQ
;
A
#
# COMPACT_ATOMS: atom_id res chain seq x y z
N MET A 1 19.11 28.76 19.18
CA MET A 1 18.52 27.38 19.30
C MET A 1 17.11 27.45 18.82
N LYS A 2 16.59 26.42 18.11
CA LYS A 2 15.19 26.44 17.67
C LYS A 2 14.29 26.26 18.89
N ASP A 3 13.44 27.24 19.18
CA ASP A 3 12.53 27.21 20.34
C ASP A 3 11.30 26.33 20.13
N VAL A 4 11.16 25.76 18.93
CA VAL A 4 10.06 24.91 18.52
C VAL A 4 10.59 23.63 17.89
N LYS A 5 10.04 22.48 18.32
CA LYS A 5 10.33 21.14 17.78
C LYS A 5 9.03 20.52 17.27
N ARG A 6 9.05 20.01 16.06
CA ARG A 6 7.94 19.22 15.50
C ARG A 6 8.36 17.76 15.40
N ARG A 7 7.52 16.86 15.88
CA ARG A 7 7.75 15.42 15.81
C ARG A 7 6.51 14.71 15.31
N MET A 8 6.72 13.67 14.54
CA MET A 8 5.69 12.70 14.25
C MET A 8 5.55 11.79 15.46
N GLU A 9 4.35 11.71 16.02
CA GLU A 9 4.06 10.87 17.17
C GLU A 9 2.97 9.85 16.76
N VAL A 10 3.25 8.58 16.98
CA VAL A 10 2.37 7.48 16.56
C VAL A 10 2.10 6.60 17.77
N PHE A 11 0.84 6.61 18.22
CA PHE A 11 0.36 5.83 19.34
C PHE A 11 -0.86 5.00 18.94
N SER A 12 -1.10 3.90 19.65
CA SER A 12 -2.39 3.21 19.58
C SER A 12 -3.50 4.14 20.09
N PHE A 13 -4.66 4.09 19.47
CA PHE A 13 -5.78 5.01 19.78
C PHE A 13 -6.27 4.93 21.25
N TRP A 14 -5.91 3.89 21.96
CA TRP A 14 -6.30 3.62 23.34
C TRP A 14 -5.13 3.73 24.34
N ASP A 15 -3.94 4.10 23.90
CA ASP A 15 -2.72 4.12 24.73
C ASP A 15 -2.56 5.43 25.52
N LYS A 16 -3.50 5.70 26.43
CA LYS A 16 -3.49 6.87 27.32
C LYS A 16 -2.19 6.97 28.11
N THR A 17 -1.87 5.93 28.87
CA THR A 17 -0.69 5.91 29.75
C THR A 17 0.64 6.01 28.99
N GLY A 18 0.71 5.41 27.80
CA GLY A 18 1.89 5.52 26.93
C GLY A 18 2.13 6.95 26.45
N ILE A 19 1.06 7.67 26.10
CA ILE A 19 1.14 9.09 25.72
C ILE A 19 1.55 9.95 26.92
N GLU A 20 0.94 9.76 28.08
CA GLU A 20 1.25 10.51 29.31
C GLU A 20 2.73 10.37 29.66
N ARG A 21 3.26 9.13 29.73
CA ARG A 21 4.68 8.86 29.99
C ARG A 21 5.62 9.48 28.94
N HIS A 22 5.20 9.46 27.66
CA HIS A 22 5.98 10.10 26.61
C HIS A 22 6.08 11.61 26.82
N LEU A 23 4.99 12.28 27.18
CA LEU A 23 4.95 13.71 27.44
C LEU A 23 5.74 14.09 28.70
N GLU A 24 5.66 13.29 29.77
CA GLU A 24 6.47 13.46 30.98
C GLU A 24 7.98 13.40 30.66
N LYS A 25 8.38 12.42 29.81
CA LYS A 25 9.76 12.33 29.34
C LYS A 25 10.16 13.54 28.49
N MET A 26 9.29 13.99 27.60
CA MET A 26 9.56 15.17 26.78
C MET A 26 9.74 16.43 27.65
N ALA A 27 8.95 16.60 28.70
CA ALA A 27 9.08 17.73 29.65
C ALA A 27 10.38 17.65 30.45
N SER A 28 10.78 16.45 30.88
CA SER A 28 12.07 16.24 31.55
C SER A 28 13.29 16.52 30.65
N ASP A 29 13.11 16.35 29.32
CA ASP A 29 14.10 16.71 28.28
C ASP A 29 14.02 18.20 27.87
N GLY A 30 13.14 19.00 28.50
CA GLY A 30 12.97 20.44 28.27
C GLY A 30 12.05 20.76 27.06
N TRP A 31 11.04 19.92 26.80
CA TRP A 31 10.09 20.12 25.72
C TRP A 31 8.64 19.99 26.22
N MET A 32 7.87 21.07 26.11
CA MET A 32 6.46 21.14 26.49
C MET A 32 5.58 21.02 25.24
N LEU A 33 4.55 20.18 25.31
CA LEU A 33 3.54 20.09 24.27
C LEU A 33 2.80 21.43 24.11
N GLU A 34 2.66 21.90 22.88
CA GLU A 34 1.98 23.16 22.55
C GLU A 34 0.79 22.95 21.61
N LYS A 35 0.94 22.05 20.61
CA LYS A 35 -0.12 21.75 19.65
C LYS A 35 -0.07 20.28 19.24
N MET A 36 -1.24 19.72 19.02
CA MET A 36 -1.41 18.39 18.44
C MET A 36 -2.08 18.48 17.08
N SER A 37 -1.65 17.67 16.14
CA SER A 37 -2.34 17.39 14.88
C SER A 37 -2.29 15.88 14.61
N ALA A 38 -3.00 15.41 13.59
CA ALA A 38 -3.10 13.99 13.28
C ALA A 38 -1.75 13.29 13.05
N LEU A 39 -0.74 14.00 12.52
CA LEU A 39 0.57 13.43 12.19
C LEU A 39 1.71 14.05 12.99
N PHE A 40 1.64 15.34 13.32
CA PHE A 40 2.76 16.07 13.92
C PHE A 40 2.31 16.77 15.19
N TRP A 41 3.08 16.55 16.24
CA TRP A 41 2.96 17.29 17.48
C TRP A 41 4.04 18.36 17.55
N GLN A 42 3.68 19.53 18.06
CA GLN A 42 4.57 20.68 18.21
C GLN A 42 4.86 20.90 19.68
N TYR A 43 6.15 21.00 19.96
CA TYR A 43 6.68 21.25 21.31
C TYR A 43 7.42 22.57 21.32
N ARG A 44 7.27 23.32 22.41
CA ARG A 44 8.06 24.51 22.71
C ARG A 44 9.17 24.18 23.69
N ARG A 45 10.27 24.92 23.61
CA ARG A 45 11.38 24.76 24.55
C ARG A 45 10.99 25.29 25.93
N ILE A 46 11.30 24.55 26.99
CA ILE A 46 11.16 24.94 28.39
C ILE A 46 12.45 24.55 29.14
N GLU A 47 12.60 25.01 30.38
CA GLU A 47 13.59 24.43 31.30
C GLU A 47 13.18 22.98 31.61
N PRO A 48 14.14 22.03 31.63
CA PRO A 48 13.86 20.64 32.02
C PRO A 48 13.18 20.58 33.38
N LYS A 49 11.97 20.00 33.42
CA LYS A 49 11.17 19.95 34.63
C LYS A 49 10.35 18.64 34.65
N LYS A 50 10.19 18.11 35.88
CA LYS A 50 9.23 17.02 36.11
C LYS A 50 7.82 17.62 36.08
N ILE A 51 7.03 17.21 35.10
CA ILE A 51 5.64 17.64 34.91
C ILE A 51 4.81 16.39 34.77
N ARG A 52 3.68 16.31 35.47
CA ARG A 52 2.69 15.25 35.30
C ARG A 52 1.73 15.61 34.19
N PHE A 53 1.36 14.60 33.39
CA PHE A 53 0.36 14.76 32.32
C PHE A 53 -0.84 13.85 32.59
N SER A 54 -2.01 14.31 32.19
CA SER A 54 -3.24 13.54 32.20
C SER A 54 -4.00 13.77 30.92
N ILE A 55 -4.52 12.69 30.33
CA ILE A 55 -5.32 12.72 29.11
C ILE A 55 -6.77 12.47 29.48
N SER A 56 -7.64 13.38 29.06
CA SER A 56 -9.08 13.19 29.15
C SER A 56 -9.71 13.08 27.76
N TYR A 57 -10.67 12.19 27.60
CA TYR A 57 -11.42 11.97 26.36
C TYR A 57 -12.81 12.55 26.43
N TYR A 58 -13.04 13.57 25.64
CA TYR A 58 -14.35 14.22 25.56
C TYR A 58 -15.12 13.77 24.31
N ALA A 59 -15.84 12.67 24.45
CA ALA A 59 -16.47 11.97 23.33
C ALA A 59 -17.69 12.66 22.71
N SER A 60 -18.26 13.73 23.31
CA SER A 60 -19.47 14.38 22.79
C SER A 60 -19.20 15.26 21.57
N ILE A 61 -17.98 15.71 21.35
CA ILE A 61 -17.62 16.69 20.32
C ILE A 61 -17.47 16.06 18.94
N SER A 62 -17.95 16.75 17.93
CA SER A 62 -17.73 16.44 16.53
C SER A 62 -16.42 17.03 16.03
N ASP A 63 -15.74 16.32 15.14
CA ASP A 63 -14.51 16.77 14.46
C ASP A 63 -14.71 18.08 13.64
N PHE A 64 -15.96 18.43 13.38
CA PHE A 64 -16.36 19.62 12.63
C PHE A 64 -16.82 20.78 13.53
N GLU A 65 -16.81 20.60 14.83
CA GLU A 65 -17.28 21.58 15.79
C GLU A 65 -16.20 22.60 16.14
N PRO A 66 -16.55 23.89 16.28
CA PRO A 66 -15.61 24.88 16.78
C PRO A 66 -15.16 24.54 18.20
N GLU A 67 -13.90 24.67 18.50
CA GLU A 67 -13.31 24.42 19.83
C GLU A 67 -12.81 25.73 20.47
N PRO A 68 -12.86 25.83 21.80
CA PRO A 68 -13.59 24.94 22.71
C PRO A 68 -15.11 25.16 22.64
N THR A 69 -15.89 24.10 22.91
CA THR A 69 -17.33 24.25 23.17
C THR A 69 -17.54 24.80 24.58
N GLU A 70 -18.75 25.30 24.90
CA GLU A 70 -19.08 25.78 26.24
C GLU A 70 -18.81 24.70 27.32
N GLU A 71 -19.28 23.47 27.06
CA GLU A 71 -19.04 22.34 27.96
C GLU A 71 -17.54 22.00 28.13
N GLN A 72 -16.75 22.10 27.06
CA GLN A 72 -15.29 21.95 27.17
C GLN A 72 -14.66 23.05 28.01
N GLN A 73 -15.13 24.26 27.87
CA GLN A 73 -14.62 25.38 28.63
C GLN A 73 -14.91 25.23 30.12
N GLU A 74 -16.15 24.84 30.47
CA GLU A 74 -16.52 24.53 31.86
C GLU A 74 -15.65 23.39 32.44
N PHE A 75 -15.39 22.34 31.66
CA PHE A 75 -14.53 21.26 32.08
C PHE A 75 -13.06 21.70 32.24
N ASN A 76 -12.57 22.54 31.35
CA ASN A 76 -11.22 23.11 31.45
C ASN A 76 -11.08 23.98 32.71
N ASP A 77 -12.08 24.83 32.98
CA ASP A 77 -12.09 25.70 34.16
C ASP A 77 -12.13 24.84 35.45
N PHE A 78 -12.92 23.75 35.48
CA PHE A 78 -12.94 22.80 36.57
C PHE A 78 -11.55 22.16 36.79
N CYS A 79 -10.89 21.71 35.74
CA CYS A 79 -9.54 21.14 35.80
C CYS A 79 -8.53 22.17 36.30
N GLU A 80 -8.62 23.44 35.85
CA GLU A 80 -7.73 24.50 36.27
C GLU A 80 -7.86 24.80 37.78
N HIS A 81 -9.08 24.82 38.32
CA HIS A 81 -9.30 24.95 39.76
C HIS A 81 -8.71 23.79 40.57
N SER A 82 -8.57 22.60 39.96
CA SER A 82 -7.92 21.43 40.55
C SER A 82 -6.40 21.40 40.32
N GLY A 83 -5.83 22.47 39.73
CA GLY A 83 -4.39 22.61 39.48
C GLY A 83 -3.90 22.03 38.17
N TRP A 84 -4.80 21.51 37.31
CA TRP A 84 -4.48 21.00 35.99
C TRP A 84 -4.67 22.07 34.91
N LYS A 85 -3.62 22.33 34.13
CA LYS A 85 -3.65 23.29 33.05
C LYS A 85 -3.73 22.59 31.70
N LEU A 86 -4.52 23.11 30.79
CA LEU A 86 -4.62 22.57 29.42
C LEU A 86 -3.32 22.86 28.65
N ALA A 87 -2.64 21.82 28.19
CA ALA A 87 -1.45 21.90 27.34
C ALA A 87 -1.84 22.00 25.86
N ALA A 88 -2.71 21.10 25.40
CA ALA A 88 -3.19 21.05 24.02
C ALA A 88 -4.49 20.26 23.93
N SER A 89 -5.29 20.57 22.91
CA SER A 89 -6.52 19.84 22.57
C SER A 89 -6.46 19.38 21.11
N SER A 90 -6.98 18.21 20.84
CA SER A 90 -7.19 17.69 19.49
C SER A 90 -8.53 16.97 19.46
N VAL A 91 -9.53 17.62 18.93
CA VAL A 91 -10.92 17.14 18.79
C VAL A 91 -11.47 16.58 20.11
N GLN A 92 -11.31 15.27 20.32
CA GLN A 92 -11.88 14.55 21.45
C GLN A 92 -10.85 14.20 22.53
N MET A 93 -9.58 14.54 22.32
CA MET A 93 -8.49 14.29 23.25
C MET A 93 -7.95 15.62 23.79
N GLN A 94 -8.00 15.79 25.08
CA GLN A 94 -7.46 16.93 25.80
C GLN A 94 -6.28 16.46 26.65
N VAL A 95 -5.18 17.21 26.60
CA VAL A 95 -3.96 16.94 27.36
C VAL A 95 -3.80 18.01 28.38
N PHE A 96 -3.85 17.63 29.65
CA PHE A 96 -3.61 18.51 30.79
C PHE A 96 -2.23 18.23 31.39
N TYR A 97 -1.68 19.21 32.07
CA TYR A 97 -0.44 19.09 32.81
C TYR A 97 -0.55 19.70 34.21
N ASN A 98 0.21 19.15 35.14
CA ASN A 98 0.35 19.66 36.51
C ASN A 98 1.81 19.65 36.90
N GLU A 99 2.24 20.72 37.59
CA GLU A 99 3.64 20.89 38.02
C GLU A 99 3.91 20.30 39.42
N ASN A 100 2.88 19.85 40.12
CA ASN A 100 2.99 19.12 41.36
C ASN A 100 3.51 17.69 41.11
N GLU A 101 4.29 17.13 41.99
CA GLU A 101 4.81 15.77 41.84
C GLU A 101 3.75 14.69 42.02
N ASP A 102 2.75 14.94 42.87
CA ASP A 102 1.63 14.02 43.16
C ASP A 102 0.28 14.76 43.10
N PRO A 103 -0.21 15.13 41.91
CA PRO A 103 -1.46 15.84 41.79
C PRO A 103 -2.65 14.88 41.94
N VAL A 104 -3.77 15.39 42.46
CA VAL A 104 -5.03 14.65 42.46
C VAL A 104 -5.40 14.32 41.00
N PRO A 105 -5.69 13.07 40.66
CA PRO A 105 -6.09 12.70 39.29
C PRO A 105 -7.35 13.45 38.84
N ILE A 106 -7.43 13.80 37.55
CA ILE A 106 -8.64 14.42 36.97
C ILE A 106 -9.82 13.44 37.04
N GLU A 107 -9.59 12.18 36.71
CA GLU A 107 -10.57 11.12 36.81
C GLU A 107 -10.21 10.23 38.00
N THR A 108 -11.10 10.16 38.98
CA THR A 108 -10.93 9.36 40.21
C THR A 108 -11.78 8.08 40.20
N ASP A 109 -12.66 7.94 39.24
CA ASP A 109 -13.51 6.77 39.05
C ASP A 109 -13.01 5.95 37.84
N PRO A 110 -12.47 4.72 38.05
CA PRO A 110 -11.96 3.88 36.98
C PRO A 110 -13.05 3.37 36.03
N GLU A 111 -14.30 3.22 36.46
CA GLU A 111 -15.40 2.82 35.58
C GLU A 111 -15.74 3.96 34.61
N LEU A 112 -15.79 5.20 35.11
CA LEU A 112 -16.04 6.38 34.31
C LEU A 112 -14.93 6.62 33.27
N GLU A 113 -13.68 6.47 33.69
CA GLU A 113 -12.51 6.57 32.78
C GLU A 113 -12.62 5.55 31.63
N LEU A 114 -12.90 4.29 31.98
CA LEU A 114 -13.05 3.22 30.99
C LEU A 114 -14.21 3.48 30.03
N GLU A 115 -15.32 4.01 30.54
CA GLU A 115 -16.48 4.36 29.71
C GLU A 115 -16.17 5.52 28.76
N ASN A 116 -15.51 6.57 29.24
CA ASN A 116 -15.10 7.72 28.44
C ASN A 116 -14.14 7.31 27.30
N LEU A 117 -13.13 6.50 27.61
CA LEU A 117 -12.23 5.94 26.59
C LEU A 117 -13.00 5.06 25.58
N HIS A 118 -13.96 4.26 26.06
CA HIS A 118 -14.75 3.43 25.16
C HIS A 118 -15.68 4.25 24.26
N ARG A 119 -16.29 5.30 24.77
CA ARG A 119 -17.10 6.23 23.93
C ARG A 119 -16.25 6.92 22.88
N TYR A 120 -15.04 7.37 23.25
CA TYR A 120 -14.05 7.89 22.31
C TYR A 120 -13.71 6.86 21.23
N ALA A 121 -13.31 5.64 21.65
CA ALA A 121 -12.98 4.56 20.72
C ALA A 121 -14.12 4.26 19.75
N LYS A 122 -15.40 4.21 20.21
CA LYS A 122 -16.57 4.01 19.36
C LYS A 122 -16.76 5.10 18.31
N LYS A 123 -16.44 6.34 18.63
CA LYS A 123 -16.60 7.46 17.68
C LYS A 123 -15.48 7.53 16.66
N THR A 124 -14.29 7.05 16.99
CA THR A 124 -13.07 7.14 16.18
C THR A 124 -12.69 5.79 15.58
N ALA A 125 -12.01 4.97 16.33
CA ALA A 125 -11.32 3.77 15.89
C ALA A 125 -12.25 2.57 15.60
N LEU A 126 -13.24 2.32 16.48
CA LEU A 126 -14.10 1.12 16.37
C LEU A 126 -15.10 1.18 15.19
N LYS A 127 -15.15 2.26 14.44
CA LYS A 127 -15.84 2.32 13.14
C LYS A 127 -14.89 2.02 11.99
N THR A 128 -13.65 2.51 12.08
CA THR A 128 -12.67 2.47 11.00
C THR A 128 -11.93 1.15 10.96
N TYR A 129 -11.41 0.67 12.10
CA TYR A 129 -10.59 -0.56 12.10
C TYR A 129 -11.34 -1.84 11.71
N PRO A 130 -12.60 -2.10 12.14
CA PRO A 130 -13.35 -3.26 11.66
C PRO A 130 -13.61 -3.22 10.16
N LEU A 131 -13.92 -2.03 9.61
CA LEU A 131 -14.10 -1.85 8.18
C LEU A 131 -12.78 -2.10 7.41
N LEU A 132 -11.67 -1.54 7.91
CA LEU A 132 -10.34 -1.77 7.32
C LEU A 132 -9.95 -3.25 7.39
N LEU A 133 -10.24 -3.93 8.51
CA LEU A 133 -10.01 -5.37 8.68
C LEU A 133 -10.81 -6.18 7.67
N LEU A 134 -12.09 -5.86 7.47
CA LEU A 134 -12.95 -6.55 6.50
C LEU A 134 -12.45 -6.33 5.07
N ILE A 135 -12.16 -5.10 4.69
CA ILE A 135 -11.67 -4.77 3.34
C ILE A 135 -10.33 -5.47 3.09
N SER A 136 -9.39 -5.38 4.03
CA SER A 136 -8.07 -6.01 3.88
C SER A 136 -8.14 -7.53 3.83
N LEU A 137 -9.07 -8.15 4.57
CA LEU A 137 -9.34 -9.59 4.50
C LEU A 137 -9.86 -9.98 3.10
N LEU A 138 -10.90 -9.30 2.62
CA LEU A 138 -11.49 -9.60 1.31
C LEU A 138 -10.46 -9.42 0.19
N MET A 139 -9.73 -8.31 0.19
CA MET A 139 -8.68 -8.04 -0.80
C MET A 139 -7.50 -9.00 -0.68
N GLY A 140 -7.10 -9.35 0.53
CA GLY A 140 -6.06 -10.34 0.79
C GLY A 140 -6.42 -11.73 0.26
N VAL A 141 -7.66 -12.18 0.48
CA VAL A 141 -8.16 -13.45 -0.05
C VAL A 141 -8.20 -13.45 -1.58
N THR A 142 -8.66 -12.36 -2.20
CA THR A 142 -8.66 -12.26 -3.67
C THR A 142 -7.24 -12.26 -4.23
N PHE A 143 -6.30 -11.59 -3.57
CA PHE A 143 -4.88 -11.56 -3.95
C PHE A 143 -4.24 -12.96 -3.87
N ILE A 144 -4.44 -13.67 -2.76
CA ILE A 144 -3.93 -15.04 -2.59
C ILE A 144 -4.54 -15.96 -3.66
N GLY A 145 -5.85 -15.87 -3.89
CA GLY A 145 -6.53 -16.64 -4.94
C GLY A 145 -5.99 -16.37 -6.34
N SER A 146 -5.60 -15.14 -6.62
CA SER A 146 -4.99 -14.74 -7.89
C SER A 146 -3.58 -15.30 -8.06
N ILE A 147 -2.77 -15.29 -6.99
CA ILE A 147 -1.42 -15.91 -6.99
C ILE A 147 -1.55 -17.43 -7.21
N ILE A 148 -2.52 -18.10 -6.58
CA ILE A 148 -2.72 -19.53 -6.78
C ILE A 148 -3.10 -19.85 -8.22
N ARG A 149 -3.90 -18.99 -8.87
CA ARG A 149 -4.40 -19.18 -10.24
C ARG A 149 -3.34 -18.89 -11.30
N ASP A 150 -2.57 -17.82 -11.15
CA ASP A 150 -1.54 -17.39 -12.11
C ASP A 150 -0.36 -16.75 -11.36
N PRO A 151 0.50 -17.60 -10.73
CA PRO A 151 1.56 -17.12 -9.85
C PRO A 151 2.59 -16.26 -10.59
N ILE A 152 2.95 -16.62 -11.82
CA ILE A 152 4.02 -15.93 -12.54
C ILE A 152 3.61 -14.50 -12.89
N ARG A 153 2.44 -14.32 -13.47
CA ARG A 153 1.91 -12.99 -13.83
C ARG A 153 1.77 -12.08 -12.60
N TYR A 154 1.27 -12.62 -11.49
CA TYR A 154 1.08 -11.83 -10.27
C TYR A 154 2.39 -11.50 -9.56
N LEU A 155 3.36 -12.44 -9.54
CA LEU A 155 4.67 -12.21 -8.94
C LEU A 155 5.58 -11.35 -9.83
N ALA A 156 5.38 -11.34 -11.14
CA ALA A 156 6.08 -10.42 -12.05
C ALA A 156 5.57 -8.98 -11.96
N SER A 157 4.39 -8.74 -11.42
CA SER A 157 3.82 -7.39 -11.35
C SER A 157 4.16 -6.69 -10.04
N ALA A 158 4.96 -5.61 -10.11
CA ALA A 158 5.32 -4.78 -8.94
C ALA A 158 4.09 -4.21 -8.23
N ILE A 159 3.06 -3.76 -8.98
CA ILE A 159 1.84 -3.20 -8.41
C ILE A 159 1.03 -4.24 -7.64
N ASN A 160 0.97 -5.48 -8.17
CA ASN A 160 0.27 -6.57 -7.50
C ASN A 160 0.98 -6.96 -6.21
N LEU A 161 2.32 -7.09 -6.23
CA LEU A 161 3.10 -7.36 -5.03
C LEU A 161 2.92 -6.26 -3.98
N PHE A 162 3.06 -5.00 -4.40
CA PHE A 162 2.90 -3.86 -3.51
C PHE A 162 1.51 -3.85 -2.87
N THR A 163 0.44 -3.92 -3.66
CA THR A 163 -0.93 -3.87 -3.15
C THR A 163 -1.28 -5.08 -2.28
N GLY A 164 -0.84 -6.28 -2.66
CA GLY A 164 -1.07 -7.50 -1.89
C GLY A 164 -0.41 -7.47 -0.52
N VAL A 165 0.87 -7.07 -0.45
CA VAL A 165 1.59 -6.89 0.82
C VAL A 165 0.90 -5.85 1.70
N TRP A 166 0.41 -4.75 1.10
CA TRP A 166 -0.33 -3.72 1.83
C TRP A 166 -1.62 -4.22 2.46
N PHE A 167 -2.38 -5.08 1.78
CA PHE A 167 -3.57 -5.68 2.38
C PHE A 167 -3.23 -6.60 3.55
N VAL A 168 -2.14 -7.38 3.46
CA VAL A 168 -1.67 -8.21 4.57
C VAL A 168 -1.26 -7.34 5.76
N VAL A 169 -0.49 -6.28 5.53
CA VAL A 169 -0.06 -5.35 6.58
C VAL A 169 -1.25 -4.63 7.21
N ALA A 170 -2.21 -4.15 6.40
CA ALA A 170 -3.43 -3.50 6.89
C ALA A 170 -4.29 -4.45 7.73
N PHE A 171 -4.37 -5.72 7.34
CA PHE A 171 -5.05 -6.76 8.12
C PHE A 171 -4.39 -6.98 9.47
N VAL A 172 -3.07 -7.24 9.49
CA VAL A 172 -2.31 -7.48 10.72
C VAL A 172 -2.40 -6.27 11.65
N TYR A 173 -2.25 -5.05 11.11
CA TYR A 173 -2.38 -3.82 11.87
C TYR A 173 -3.76 -3.66 12.52
N SER A 174 -4.81 -3.74 11.71
CA SER A 174 -6.18 -3.56 12.18
C SER A 174 -6.57 -4.64 13.20
N PHE A 175 -6.14 -5.88 12.97
CA PHE A 175 -6.36 -6.99 13.90
C PHE A 175 -5.62 -6.76 15.22
N SER A 176 -4.35 -6.38 15.18
CA SER A 176 -3.54 -6.17 16.40
C SER A 176 -4.09 -5.02 17.25
N GLU A 177 -4.50 -3.91 16.64
CA GLU A 177 -5.11 -2.78 17.34
C GLU A 177 -6.44 -3.16 18.00
N LEU A 178 -7.33 -3.84 17.26
CA LEU A 178 -8.62 -4.28 17.81
C LEU A 178 -8.43 -5.34 18.90
N ALA A 179 -7.63 -6.36 18.67
CA ALA A 179 -7.38 -7.42 19.64
C ALA A 179 -6.73 -6.86 20.91
N GLY A 180 -5.71 -5.99 20.76
CA GLY A 180 -5.05 -5.33 21.88
C GLY A 180 -6.03 -4.52 22.73
N TYR A 181 -6.85 -3.70 22.07
CA TYR A 181 -7.88 -2.90 22.75
C TYR A 181 -8.91 -3.78 23.49
N TYR A 182 -9.48 -4.80 22.84
CA TYR A 182 -10.53 -5.62 23.49
C TYR A 182 -9.97 -6.49 24.61
N LEU A 183 -8.75 -7.01 24.47
CA LEU A 183 -8.07 -7.76 25.53
C LEU A 183 -7.77 -6.86 26.74
N TRP A 184 -7.24 -5.66 26.50
CA TRP A 184 -7.01 -4.68 27.54
C TRP A 184 -8.34 -4.28 28.22
N ARG A 185 -9.35 -3.90 27.44
CA ARG A 185 -10.64 -3.47 27.96
C ARG A 185 -11.31 -4.52 28.84
N ARG A 186 -11.21 -5.80 28.48
CA ARG A 186 -11.74 -6.91 29.29
C ARG A 186 -11.08 -6.95 30.68
N ARG A 187 -9.76 -6.79 30.73
CA ARG A 187 -9.01 -6.75 32.00
C ARG A 187 -9.31 -5.47 32.78
N ALA A 188 -9.32 -4.34 32.09
CA ALA A 188 -9.60 -3.03 32.71
C ALA A 188 -11.00 -3.01 33.36
N LYS A 189 -12.00 -3.66 32.77
CA LYS A 189 -13.34 -3.77 33.36
C LYS A 189 -13.30 -4.56 34.67
N GLN A 190 -12.56 -5.65 34.76
CA GLN A 190 -12.41 -6.43 35.98
C GLN A 190 -11.70 -5.66 37.10
N MET A 191 -10.70 -4.84 36.74
CA MET A 191 -9.98 -3.99 37.70
C MET A 191 -10.87 -2.82 38.16
N ALA A 192 -11.60 -2.19 37.24
CA ALA A 192 -12.51 -1.09 37.55
C ALA A 192 -13.64 -1.51 38.53
N GLU A 193 -14.19 -2.71 38.40
CA GLU A 193 -15.15 -3.29 39.35
C GLU A 193 -14.55 -3.46 40.76
N GLN A 194 -13.20 -3.46 40.90
CA GLN A 194 -12.46 -3.49 42.17
C GLN A 194 -12.03 -2.10 42.64
N GLY A 195 -12.35 -1.04 41.88
CA GLY A 195 -11.94 0.32 42.16
C GLY A 195 -10.50 0.64 41.74
N GLU A 196 -9.89 -0.20 40.88
CA GLU A 196 -8.49 -0.05 40.45
C GLU A 196 -8.38 0.36 38.99
N PHE A 197 -7.38 1.21 38.68
CA PHE A 197 -7.06 1.62 37.32
C PHE A 197 -6.09 0.63 36.68
N LEU A 198 -6.34 0.26 35.42
CA LEU A 198 -5.41 -0.52 34.62
C LEU A 198 -4.72 0.36 33.59
N GLU A 199 -3.38 0.47 33.69
CA GLU A 199 -2.58 1.17 32.71
C GLU A 199 -2.80 0.64 31.28
N THR A 200 -2.85 1.56 30.33
CA THR A 200 -2.87 1.19 28.92
C THR A 200 -1.44 0.90 28.43
N LYS A 201 -1.31 -0.07 27.53
CA LYS A 201 -0.05 -0.43 26.91
C LYS A 201 -0.26 -0.72 25.42
N GLY A 202 -0.15 0.33 24.63
CA GLY A 202 -0.28 0.26 23.18
C GLY A 202 0.91 -0.40 22.48
N HIS A 203 0.75 -0.62 21.18
CA HIS A 203 1.75 -1.27 20.31
C HIS A 203 2.61 -0.24 19.57
N GLY A 204 3.12 0.79 20.27
CA GLY A 204 3.85 1.90 19.65
C GLY A 204 5.02 1.47 18.75
N TRP A 205 5.77 0.42 19.11
CA TRP A 205 6.83 -0.11 18.27
C TRP A 205 6.30 -0.71 16.95
N LEU A 206 5.16 -1.40 16.99
CA LEU A 206 4.52 -1.99 15.81
C LEU A 206 4.03 -0.89 14.87
N ASN A 207 3.43 0.16 15.42
CA ASN A 207 2.96 1.31 14.65
C ASN A 207 4.13 2.00 13.91
N TRP A 208 5.28 2.16 14.57
CA TRP A 208 6.48 2.68 13.92
C TRP A 208 7.06 1.72 12.87
N ALA A 209 7.11 0.43 13.17
CA ALA A 209 7.58 -0.58 12.21
C ALA A 209 6.72 -0.60 10.94
N ILE A 210 5.40 -0.52 11.09
CA ILE A 210 4.46 -0.44 9.96
C ILE A 210 4.67 0.85 9.17
N LEU A 211 4.81 2.00 9.84
CA LEU A 211 5.06 3.27 9.16
C LEU A 211 6.36 3.25 8.34
N ILE A 212 7.45 2.74 8.93
CA ILE A 212 8.74 2.60 8.23
C ILE A 212 8.59 1.64 7.04
N PHE A 213 7.94 0.51 7.25
CA PHE A 213 7.66 -0.45 6.18
C PHE A 213 6.84 0.18 5.05
N MET A 214 5.84 0.99 5.38
CA MET A 214 5.05 1.75 4.41
C MET A 214 5.91 2.65 3.54
N ILE A 215 6.78 3.44 4.15
CA ILE A 215 7.65 4.37 3.43
C ILE A 215 8.63 3.60 2.55
N LEU A 216 9.26 2.55 3.08
CA LEU A 216 10.22 1.74 2.33
C LEU A 216 9.56 0.99 1.16
N SER A 217 8.39 0.38 1.37
CA SER A 217 7.67 -0.33 0.32
C SER A 217 7.22 0.61 -0.80
N LEU A 218 6.76 1.84 -0.45
CA LEU A 218 6.43 2.84 -1.44
C LEU A 218 7.66 3.29 -2.24
N ALA A 219 8.79 3.51 -1.57
CA ALA A 219 10.04 3.89 -2.23
C ALA A 219 10.51 2.77 -3.18
N LEU A 220 10.52 1.52 -2.74
CA LEU A 220 10.86 0.36 -3.58
C LEU A 220 9.90 0.21 -4.77
N TYR A 221 8.60 0.40 -4.54
CA TYR A 221 7.62 0.39 -5.61
C TYR A 221 7.90 1.48 -6.66
N LEU A 222 8.15 2.73 -6.22
CA LEU A 222 8.48 3.82 -7.14
C LEU A 222 9.80 3.61 -7.89
N MET A 223 10.76 2.91 -7.29
CA MET A 223 12.02 2.56 -7.95
C MET A 223 11.87 1.39 -8.94
N SER A 224 10.97 0.46 -8.70
CA SER A 224 10.77 -0.72 -9.54
C SER A 224 9.94 -0.44 -10.80
N ILE A 225 9.14 0.62 -10.78
CA ILE A 225 8.44 1.05 -11.98
C ILE A 225 9.45 1.79 -12.85
N GLY A 226 9.95 1.23 -13.96
CA GLY A 226 10.88 1.88 -14.89
C GLY A 226 10.39 3.26 -15.36
N ASN A 227 11.16 4.02 -16.11
CA ASN A 227 10.81 5.38 -16.59
C ASN A 227 9.64 5.38 -17.59
N THR A 228 8.50 4.82 -17.19
CA THR A 228 7.30 4.70 -18.03
C THR A 228 6.30 5.80 -17.69
N GLY A 229 5.45 6.15 -18.64
CA GLY A 229 4.38 7.11 -18.43
C GLY A 229 3.41 6.70 -17.31
N PHE A 230 3.36 5.40 -17.00
CA PHE A 230 2.62 4.88 -15.86
C PHE A 230 3.17 5.37 -14.50
N GLN A 231 4.50 5.54 -14.35
CA GLN A 231 5.08 6.17 -13.15
C GLN A 231 4.57 7.58 -12.95
N VAL A 232 4.59 8.39 -14.01
CA VAL A 232 4.14 9.78 -13.94
C VAL A 232 2.67 9.82 -13.52
N TYR A 233 1.84 8.93 -14.08
CA TYR A 233 0.43 8.78 -13.69
C TYR A 233 0.28 8.41 -12.21
N MET A 234 1.02 7.41 -11.74
CA MET A 234 0.96 6.95 -10.34
C MET A 234 1.44 8.01 -9.35
N ILE A 235 2.53 8.71 -9.68
CA ILE A 235 3.02 9.83 -8.86
C ILE A 235 1.97 10.94 -8.82
N ALA A 236 1.39 11.31 -9.96
CA ALA A 236 0.33 12.31 -10.02
C ALA A 236 -0.91 11.89 -9.20
N PHE A 237 -1.29 10.61 -9.25
CA PHE A 237 -2.39 10.07 -8.45
C PHE A 237 -2.13 10.18 -6.93
N VAL A 238 -0.92 9.80 -6.47
CA VAL A 238 -0.52 9.94 -5.06
C VAL A 238 -0.49 11.41 -4.64
N VAL A 239 0.09 12.28 -5.45
CA VAL A 239 0.12 13.72 -5.19
C VAL A 239 -1.30 14.30 -5.10
N ASN A 240 -2.20 13.90 -5.99
CA ASN A 240 -3.61 14.32 -5.95
C ASN A 240 -4.32 13.84 -4.68
N MET A 241 -4.13 12.59 -4.27
CA MET A 241 -4.68 12.09 -3.00
C MET A 241 -4.21 12.93 -1.80
N ILE A 242 -2.91 13.21 -1.75
CA ILE A 242 -2.31 14.06 -0.69
C ILE A 242 -2.91 15.46 -0.74
N ALA A 243 -3.01 16.06 -1.93
CA ALA A 243 -3.59 17.40 -2.12
C ALA A 243 -5.05 17.46 -1.64
N VAL A 244 -5.88 16.47 -1.98
CA VAL A 244 -7.27 16.39 -1.48
C VAL A 244 -7.31 16.37 0.05
N ILE A 245 -6.47 15.55 0.69
CA ILE A 245 -6.40 15.47 2.15
C ILE A 245 -6.05 16.85 2.74
N PHE A 246 -5.04 17.53 2.20
CA PHE A 246 -4.64 18.87 2.67
C PHE A 246 -5.74 19.90 2.46
N ILE A 247 -6.39 19.93 1.30
CA ILE A 247 -7.50 20.83 1.01
C ILE A 247 -8.65 20.62 2.00
N VAL A 248 -9.04 19.37 2.22
CA VAL A 248 -10.11 19.00 3.15
C VAL A 248 -9.79 19.45 4.58
N GLN A 249 -8.57 19.19 5.05
CA GLN A 249 -8.16 19.61 6.39
C GLN A 249 -8.08 21.15 6.52
N ALA A 250 -7.55 21.83 5.51
CA ALA A 250 -7.46 23.28 5.52
C ALA A 250 -8.84 23.95 5.55
N VAL A 251 -9.79 23.46 4.73
CA VAL A 251 -11.17 23.97 4.69
C VAL A 251 -11.87 23.69 6.02
N LYS A 252 -11.79 22.46 6.54
CA LYS A 252 -12.36 22.10 7.83
C LYS A 252 -11.89 23.04 8.93
N GLU A 253 -10.59 23.26 9.02
CA GLU A 253 -9.99 24.12 10.05
C GLU A 253 -10.36 25.60 9.87
N LEU A 254 -10.42 26.09 8.63
CA LEU A 254 -10.87 27.45 8.33
C LEU A 254 -12.32 27.68 8.78
N LEU A 255 -13.22 26.71 8.52
CA LEU A 255 -14.62 26.79 8.91
C LEU A 255 -14.80 26.71 10.44
N LYS A 256 -13.99 25.89 11.13
CA LYS A 256 -13.94 25.86 12.61
C LYS A 256 -13.53 27.23 13.16
N ARG A 257 -12.47 27.83 12.64
CA ARG A 257 -12.01 29.18 13.07
C ARG A 257 -13.05 30.25 12.84
N ARG A 258 -13.87 30.11 11.80
CA ARG A 258 -15.01 31.03 11.51
C ARG A 258 -16.25 30.68 12.33
N LYS A 259 -16.17 29.76 13.29
CA LYS A 259 -17.27 29.31 14.16
C LYS A 259 -18.51 28.83 13.40
N VAL A 260 -18.31 28.21 12.21
CA VAL A 260 -19.41 27.63 11.43
C VAL A 260 -19.94 26.40 12.15
N LYS A 261 -21.29 26.27 12.22
CA LYS A 261 -21.96 25.14 12.87
C LYS A 261 -21.47 23.79 12.28
N ALA A 262 -21.29 22.80 13.14
CA ALA A 262 -20.75 21.48 12.78
C ALA A 262 -21.46 20.82 11.59
N GLY A 263 -22.79 20.85 11.53
CA GLY A 263 -23.57 20.29 10.42
C GLY A 263 -23.23 20.97 9.07
N THR A 264 -23.20 22.31 9.05
CA THR A 264 -22.85 23.08 7.85
C THR A 264 -21.40 22.85 7.45
N ASN A 265 -20.47 22.84 8.42
CA ASN A 265 -19.05 22.55 8.18
C ASN A 265 -18.89 21.14 7.53
N LYS A 266 -19.52 20.12 8.09
CA LYS A 266 -19.52 18.75 7.55
C LYS A 266 -20.02 18.70 6.11
N THR A 267 -21.12 19.39 5.80
CA THR A 267 -21.70 19.43 4.44
C THR A 267 -20.75 20.14 3.46
N ILE A 268 -20.22 21.29 3.82
CA ILE A 268 -19.28 22.04 2.97
C ILE A 268 -18.03 21.22 2.71
N VAL A 269 -17.44 20.61 3.74
CA VAL A 269 -16.25 19.76 3.61
C VAL A 269 -16.55 18.56 2.72
N ALA A 270 -17.71 17.90 2.86
CA ALA A 270 -18.09 16.77 2.00
C ALA A 270 -18.20 17.18 0.52
N VAL A 271 -18.86 18.32 0.24
CA VAL A 271 -18.99 18.86 -1.12
C VAL A 271 -17.62 19.22 -1.70
N ILE A 272 -16.80 19.93 -0.94
CA ILE A 272 -15.45 20.33 -1.40
C ILE A 272 -14.55 19.09 -1.61
N SER A 273 -14.64 18.09 -0.74
CA SER A 273 -13.90 16.83 -0.92
C SER A 273 -14.27 16.14 -2.24
N PHE A 274 -15.56 16.07 -2.53
CA PHE A 274 -16.05 15.46 -3.76
C PHE A 274 -15.61 16.27 -5.00
N VAL A 275 -15.79 17.59 -4.97
CA VAL A 275 -15.40 18.48 -6.08
C VAL A 275 -13.88 18.45 -6.29
N ALA A 276 -13.08 18.54 -5.24
CA ALA A 276 -11.62 18.49 -5.33
C ALA A 276 -11.14 17.16 -5.91
N ALA A 277 -11.68 16.03 -5.41
CA ALA A 277 -11.35 14.71 -5.93
C ALA A 277 -11.72 14.58 -7.41
N PHE A 278 -12.92 15.03 -7.80
CA PHE A 278 -13.39 14.97 -9.19
C PHE A 278 -12.54 15.83 -10.12
N VAL A 279 -12.23 17.08 -9.74
CA VAL A 279 -11.42 18.01 -10.54
C VAL A 279 -9.99 17.50 -10.70
N LEU A 280 -9.36 17.07 -9.62
CA LEU A 280 -7.98 16.58 -9.66
C LEU A 280 -7.86 15.26 -10.44
N MET A 281 -8.82 14.35 -10.26
CA MET A 281 -8.87 13.11 -11.03
C MET A 281 -9.12 13.37 -12.52
N GLY A 282 -10.04 14.29 -12.83
CA GLY A 282 -10.31 14.75 -14.20
C GLY A 282 -9.08 15.38 -14.86
N ALA A 283 -8.35 16.23 -14.14
CA ALA A 283 -7.11 16.84 -14.62
C ALA A 283 -6.02 15.79 -14.89
N THR A 284 -5.86 14.80 -13.99
CA THR A 284 -4.90 13.71 -14.18
C THR A 284 -5.24 12.87 -15.41
N ASN A 285 -6.53 12.51 -15.58
CA ASN A 285 -6.96 11.74 -16.76
C ASN A 285 -6.78 12.55 -18.06
N ALA A 286 -7.12 13.85 -18.06
CA ALA A 286 -6.90 14.72 -19.21
C ALA A 286 -5.42 14.84 -19.58
N PHE A 287 -4.54 15.00 -18.58
CA PHE A 287 -3.10 14.98 -18.78
C PHE A 287 -2.62 13.66 -19.36
N THR A 288 -3.10 12.53 -18.85
CA THR A 288 -2.74 11.20 -19.38
C THR A 288 -3.16 11.03 -20.83
N ILE A 289 -4.38 11.45 -21.18
CA ILE A 289 -4.86 11.41 -22.57
C ILE A 289 -4.01 12.31 -23.46
N TYR A 290 -3.65 13.50 -23.00
CA TYR A 290 -2.77 14.41 -23.73
C TYR A 290 -1.39 13.78 -23.93
N ALA A 291 -0.80 13.21 -22.90
CA ALA A 291 0.52 12.60 -22.93
C ALA A 291 0.57 11.37 -23.87
N ILE A 292 -0.51 10.57 -23.91
CA ILE A 292 -0.68 9.47 -24.89
C ILE A 292 -0.74 10.02 -26.31
N LYS A 293 -1.54 11.08 -26.55
CA LYS A 293 -1.71 11.67 -27.89
C LYS A 293 -0.48 12.37 -28.44
N THR A 294 0.40 12.86 -27.56
CA THR A 294 1.64 13.56 -27.92
C THR A 294 2.86 12.64 -27.89
N ASP A 295 2.61 11.35 -27.78
CA ASP A 295 3.66 10.33 -27.73
C ASP A 295 4.71 10.59 -26.61
N MET A 296 4.34 11.38 -25.59
CA MET A 296 5.21 11.68 -24.46
C MET A 296 5.64 10.43 -23.68
N PHE A 297 4.91 9.32 -23.88
CA PHE A 297 5.16 8.01 -23.26
C PHE A 297 5.67 6.97 -24.26
N LEU A 298 6.07 7.39 -25.46
CA LEU A 298 6.38 6.49 -26.60
C LEU A 298 7.73 5.77 -26.50
N ASP A 299 8.52 5.95 -25.46
CA ASP A 299 9.57 4.96 -25.16
C ASP A 299 9.02 3.55 -24.84
N GLN A 300 7.68 3.41 -24.85
CA GLN A 300 7.00 2.13 -24.58
C GLN A 300 6.89 1.18 -25.76
N PHE A 301 7.19 1.61 -26.97
CA PHE A 301 7.49 0.65 -28.04
C PHE A 301 8.98 0.28 -28.01
N ALA A 302 9.50 -0.02 -26.80
CA ALA A 302 10.76 -0.72 -26.73
C ALA A 302 10.69 -1.89 -27.71
N GLU A 303 11.64 -1.97 -28.61
CA GLU A 303 11.72 -2.97 -29.66
C GLU A 303 11.46 -4.35 -29.07
N LEU A 304 10.63 -5.13 -29.76
CA LEU A 304 10.45 -6.52 -29.37
C LEU A 304 11.80 -7.24 -29.49
N PRO A 305 12.13 -8.16 -28.59
CA PRO A 305 13.36 -8.92 -28.69
C PRO A 305 13.58 -9.56 -30.07
N PHE A 306 12.47 -10.05 -30.67
CA PHE A 306 12.44 -10.55 -32.04
C PHE A 306 11.02 -10.48 -32.62
N THR A 307 10.95 -10.37 -33.96
CA THR A 307 9.71 -10.28 -34.72
C THR A 307 9.60 -11.40 -35.75
N ILE A 308 8.43 -11.54 -36.37
CA ILE A 308 8.24 -12.44 -37.53
C ILE A 308 9.22 -12.06 -38.64
N GLY A 309 9.38 -10.74 -38.91
CA GLY A 309 10.29 -10.23 -39.92
C GLY A 309 11.75 -10.63 -39.64
N ASP A 310 12.19 -10.55 -38.38
CA ASP A 310 13.55 -10.96 -37.97
C ASP A 310 13.82 -12.43 -38.25
N LEU A 311 12.80 -13.29 -37.99
CA LEU A 311 12.94 -14.74 -38.12
C LEU A 311 12.78 -15.27 -39.54
N THR A 312 11.93 -14.62 -40.36
CA THR A 312 11.51 -15.16 -41.64
C THR A 312 11.97 -14.32 -42.83
N GLY A 313 12.45 -13.08 -42.61
CA GLY A 313 12.77 -12.12 -43.63
C GLY A 313 11.57 -11.51 -44.37
N ILE A 314 10.35 -11.79 -43.91
CA ILE A 314 9.10 -11.25 -44.50
C ILE A 314 8.91 -9.81 -44.00
N ASP A 315 8.39 -8.92 -44.84
CA ASP A 315 7.91 -7.60 -44.42
C ASP A 315 6.72 -7.76 -43.46
N ASP A 316 6.94 -7.45 -42.18
CA ASP A 316 5.97 -7.54 -41.13
C ASP A 316 5.34 -6.18 -40.73
N SER A 317 5.42 -5.19 -41.63
CA SER A 317 4.81 -3.86 -41.45
C SER A 317 3.28 -3.92 -41.39
N GLY A 318 2.66 -4.93 -42.03
CA GLY A 318 1.23 -5.23 -41.97
C GLY A 318 0.79 -6.08 -40.78
N TYR A 319 1.64 -6.29 -39.78
CA TYR A 319 1.33 -7.11 -38.63
C TYR A 319 1.01 -6.26 -37.41
N LEU A 320 -0.02 -6.66 -36.65
CA LEU A 320 -0.26 -6.13 -35.32
C LEU A 320 0.70 -6.79 -34.35
N LYS A 321 1.51 -5.97 -33.67
CA LYS A 321 2.49 -6.41 -32.69
C LYS A 321 2.04 -5.89 -31.31
N SER A 322 1.72 -6.80 -30.39
CA SER A 322 1.40 -6.45 -29.02
C SER A 322 2.55 -6.78 -28.08
N LYS A 323 2.73 -5.95 -27.07
CA LYS A 323 3.70 -6.15 -25.98
C LYS A 323 2.99 -5.90 -24.67
N ASP A 324 3.11 -6.84 -23.73
CA ASP A 324 2.70 -6.68 -22.33
C ASP A 324 3.92 -7.00 -21.45
N ASP A 325 4.39 -6.01 -20.73
CA ASP A 325 5.63 -6.06 -19.96
C ASP A 325 5.30 -5.82 -18.49
N ASN A 326 5.66 -6.77 -17.66
CA ASN A 326 5.47 -6.72 -16.21
C ASN A 326 6.83 -6.92 -15.54
N ASP A 327 7.13 -6.08 -14.57
CA ASP A 327 8.41 -6.12 -13.86
C ASP A 327 8.23 -5.95 -12.36
N SER A 328 8.96 -6.77 -11.59
CA SER A 328 9.00 -6.72 -10.14
C SER A 328 10.41 -7.00 -9.62
N ILE A 329 10.59 -6.96 -8.29
CA ILE A 329 11.84 -7.36 -7.65
C ILE A 329 12.10 -8.88 -7.71
N LEU A 330 11.08 -9.69 -7.98
CA LEU A 330 11.16 -11.16 -8.00
C LEU A 330 11.34 -11.68 -9.43
N LEU A 331 10.47 -11.25 -10.33
CA LEU A 331 10.34 -11.73 -11.70
C LEU A 331 10.12 -10.56 -12.67
N GLY A 332 10.64 -10.69 -13.91
CA GLY A 332 10.19 -9.92 -15.05
C GLY A 332 9.40 -10.84 -16.00
N GLN A 333 8.38 -10.33 -16.70
CA GLN A 333 7.64 -11.09 -17.70
C GLN A 333 7.27 -10.19 -18.88
N LEU A 334 7.74 -10.55 -20.07
CA LEU A 334 7.40 -9.92 -21.33
C LEU A 334 6.57 -10.91 -22.16
N ASN A 335 5.36 -10.51 -22.52
CA ASN A 335 4.49 -11.25 -23.42
C ASN A 335 4.36 -10.50 -24.74
N SER A 336 4.49 -11.20 -25.87
CA SER A 336 4.29 -10.65 -27.21
C SER A 336 3.38 -11.54 -28.02
N SER A 337 2.54 -10.91 -28.83
CA SER A 337 1.71 -11.57 -29.83
C SER A 337 1.79 -10.77 -31.12
N GLN A 338 2.05 -11.45 -32.24
CA GLN A 338 2.17 -10.89 -33.58
C GLN A 338 1.28 -11.65 -34.53
N HIS A 339 0.42 -10.95 -35.26
CA HIS A 339 -0.51 -11.53 -36.22
C HIS A 339 -0.89 -10.50 -37.32
N PRO A 340 -1.36 -10.94 -38.51
CA PRO A 340 -1.79 -10.01 -39.58
C PRO A 340 -2.91 -9.08 -39.11
N MET A 341 -2.89 -7.81 -39.54
CA MET A 341 -3.89 -6.79 -39.15
C MET A 341 -5.29 -7.07 -39.69
N ASP A 342 -5.40 -7.70 -40.86
CA ASP A 342 -6.65 -7.95 -41.57
C ASP A 342 -7.34 -9.28 -41.21
N ASN A 343 -6.86 -9.98 -40.18
CA ASN A 343 -7.25 -11.35 -39.83
C ASN A 343 -7.10 -12.35 -41.02
N GLY A 344 -6.27 -11.99 -42.02
CA GLY A 344 -5.98 -12.78 -43.19
C GLY A 344 -5.13 -14.02 -42.90
N GLU A 345 -4.87 -14.79 -43.97
CA GLU A 345 -3.89 -15.88 -43.91
C GLU A 345 -2.48 -15.28 -43.73
N GLY A 346 -1.77 -15.69 -42.70
CA GLY A 346 -0.40 -15.25 -42.43
C GLY A 346 0.19 -15.92 -41.21
N LEU A 347 1.48 -15.72 -41.04
CA LEU A 347 2.22 -16.29 -39.93
C LEU A 347 1.75 -15.65 -38.61
N ARG A 348 1.82 -16.40 -37.52
CA ARG A 348 1.49 -15.96 -36.18
C ARG A 348 2.61 -16.32 -35.23
N LEU A 349 2.99 -15.42 -34.36
CA LEU A 349 4.03 -15.63 -33.37
C LEU A 349 3.56 -15.11 -32.02
N GLY A 350 3.55 -15.99 -31.03
CA GLY A 350 3.30 -15.63 -29.64
C GLY A 350 4.43 -16.13 -28.76
N TYR A 351 4.96 -15.27 -27.88
CA TYR A 351 5.96 -15.71 -26.91
C TYR A 351 5.86 -14.99 -25.59
N SER A 352 6.34 -15.67 -24.55
CA SER A 352 6.51 -15.11 -23.21
C SER A 352 7.95 -15.35 -22.74
N ILE A 353 8.64 -14.30 -22.34
CA ILE A 353 9.97 -14.35 -21.76
C ILE A 353 9.82 -14.01 -20.28
N THR A 354 10.18 -14.95 -19.40
CA THR A 354 10.14 -14.75 -17.95
C THR A 354 11.58 -14.68 -17.42
N GLU A 355 11.94 -13.53 -16.82
CA GLU A 355 13.21 -13.33 -16.12
C GLU A 355 13.07 -13.70 -14.65
N VAL A 356 14.01 -14.48 -14.14
CA VAL A 356 14.15 -14.78 -12.71
C VAL A 356 15.22 -13.87 -12.12
N LYS A 357 14.78 -12.86 -11.35
CA LYS A 357 15.72 -11.89 -10.73
C LYS A 357 16.32 -12.43 -9.43
N MET A 358 15.56 -13.25 -8.71
CA MET A 358 16.00 -13.86 -7.46
C MET A 358 16.27 -15.37 -7.65
N PRO A 359 17.49 -15.86 -7.45
CA PRO A 359 17.86 -17.25 -7.77
C PRO A 359 16.98 -18.31 -7.10
N PHE A 360 16.48 -18.06 -5.88
CA PHE A 360 15.60 -18.98 -5.16
C PHE A 360 14.23 -19.18 -5.83
N MET A 361 13.85 -18.30 -6.76
CA MET A 361 12.60 -18.40 -7.51
C MET A 361 12.71 -19.30 -8.75
N TYR A 362 13.92 -19.74 -9.12
CA TYR A 362 14.13 -20.45 -10.38
C TYR A 362 13.33 -21.75 -10.49
N ASP A 363 13.46 -22.63 -9.52
CA ASP A 363 12.77 -23.93 -9.52
C ASP A 363 11.25 -23.77 -9.42
N PHE A 364 10.80 -22.85 -8.58
CA PHE A 364 9.39 -22.50 -8.48
C PHE A 364 8.82 -21.96 -9.81
N THR A 365 9.56 -21.07 -10.47
CA THR A 365 9.14 -20.50 -11.76
C THR A 365 9.11 -21.56 -12.84
N PHE A 366 10.13 -22.43 -12.90
CA PHE A 366 10.16 -23.57 -13.81
C PHE A 366 8.94 -24.45 -13.64
N GLU A 367 8.68 -24.91 -12.42
CA GLU A 367 7.54 -25.79 -12.10
C GLU A 367 6.22 -25.16 -12.53
N LYS A 368 5.99 -23.90 -12.17
CA LYS A 368 4.71 -23.21 -12.48
C LYS A 368 4.52 -22.95 -13.97
N LEU A 369 5.56 -22.59 -14.72
CA LEU A 369 5.47 -22.42 -16.17
C LEU A 369 5.27 -23.75 -16.89
N TYR A 370 5.95 -24.80 -16.44
CA TYR A 370 5.83 -26.13 -16.99
C TYR A 370 4.43 -26.73 -16.77
N GLU A 371 3.93 -26.68 -15.52
CA GLU A 371 2.62 -27.19 -15.14
C GLU A 371 1.46 -26.39 -15.76
N HIS A 372 1.57 -25.05 -15.80
CA HIS A 372 0.49 -24.19 -16.24
C HIS A 372 0.04 -24.51 -17.67
N ARG A 373 0.99 -24.78 -18.56
CA ARG A 373 0.68 -25.09 -19.95
C ARG A 373 -0.02 -26.46 -20.07
N ILE A 374 0.46 -27.44 -19.34
CA ILE A 374 -0.11 -28.80 -19.34
C ILE A 374 -1.53 -28.75 -18.71
N THR A 375 -1.71 -28.07 -17.59
CA THR A 375 -2.99 -28.02 -16.87
C THR A 375 -4.05 -27.21 -17.63
N LYS A 376 -3.67 -26.14 -18.31
CA LYS A 376 -4.59 -25.27 -19.07
C LYS A 376 -5.27 -26.01 -20.25
N TYR A 377 -4.59 -27.00 -20.80
CA TYR A 377 -5.08 -27.81 -21.93
C TYR A 377 -5.38 -29.27 -21.54
N SER A 378 -5.32 -29.60 -20.23
CA SER A 378 -5.49 -30.96 -19.71
C SER A 378 -6.89 -31.59 -19.87
N TYR A 379 -7.85 -30.87 -20.45
CA TYR A 379 -9.12 -31.48 -20.90
C TYR A 379 -8.92 -32.41 -22.10
N GLU A 380 -7.77 -32.35 -22.77
CA GLU A 380 -7.35 -33.24 -23.83
C GLU A 380 -6.26 -34.18 -23.28
N ALA A 381 -6.65 -35.42 -22.98
CA ALA A 381 -5.71 -36.44 -22.53
C ALA A 381 -4.69 -36.74 -23.65
N GLY A 382 -3.46 -36.20 -23.55
CA GLY A 382 -2.41 -36.44 -24.57
C GLY A 382 -1.40 -35.32 -24.72
N ILE A 383 -1.66 -34.14 -24.15
CA ILE A 383 -0.72 -33.00 -24.23
C ILE A 383 0.38 -33.17 -23.19
N ARG A 384 1.65 -33.16 -23.62
CA ARG A 384 2.83 -33.23 -22.76
C ARG A 384 4.03 -32.52 -23.37
N TYR A 385 4.98 -32.14 -22.53
CA TYR A 385 6.28 -31.70 -22.97
C TYR A 385 7.23 -32.89 -23.16
N GLU A 386 7.89 -32.96 -24.30
CA GLU A 386 8.97 -33.90 -24.59
C GLU A 386 10.28 -33.14 -24.70
N GLU A 387 11.39 -33.73 -24.25
CA GLU A 387 12.71 -33.09 -24.36
C GLU A 387 13.06 -32.86 -25.84
N SER A 388 13.60 -31.70 -26.14
CA SER A 388 14.04 -31.28 -27.48
C SER A 388 15.48 -30.85 -27.45
N ASP A 389 16.08 -30.62 -28.61
CA ASP A 389 17.49 -30.22 -28.72
C ASP A 389 17.72 -28.83 -28.12
N ALA A 390 18.25 -28.80 -26.90
CA ALA A 390 18.62 -27.56 -26.20
C ALA A 390 19.79 -26.83 -26.87
N ALA A 391 20.68 -27.55 -27.55
CA ALA A 391 21.85 -26.95 -28.22
C ALA A 391 21.44 -26.05 -29.38
N ALA A 392 20.36 -26.41 -30.11
CA ALA A 392 19.79 -25.56 -31.16
C ALA A 392 19.37 -24.18 -30.65
N TRP A 393 19.01 -24.02 -29.36
CA TRP A 393 18.60 -22.78 -28.73
C TRP A 393 19.73 -22.10 -27.93
N GLY A 394 20.92 -22.70 -27.84
CA GLY A 394 21.96 -22.24 -26.91
C GLY A 394 21.49 -22.21 -25.43
N ALA A 395 20.65 -23.16 -25.03
CA ALA A 395 19.94 -23.19 -23.77
C ALA A 395 20.39 -24.38 -22.88
N LYS A 396 19.98 -24.38 -21.61
CA LYS A 396 20.23 -25.49 -20.69
C LYS A 396 19.31 -26.70 -20.93
N LYS A 397 18.02 -26.39 -21.18
CA LYS A 397 17.00 -27.38 -21.48
C LYS A 397 16.01 -26.81 -22.48
N ALA A 398 15.49 -27.66 -23.33
CA ALA A 398 14.41 -27.33 -24.24
C ALA A 398 13.37 -28.45 -24.27
N TYR A 399 12.13 -28.08 -24.39
CA TYR A 399 11.00 -28.99 -24.47
C TYR A 399 10.12 -28.56 -25.64
N ARG A 400 9.58 -29.54 -26.36
CA ARG A 400 8.56 -29.33 -27.39
C ARG A 400 7.24 -29.92 -26.90
N LEU A 401 6.14 -29.19 -27.09
CA LEU A 401 4.81 -29.68 -26.79
C LEU A 401 4.41 -30.75 -27.81
N THR A 402 3.84 -31.83 -27.35
CA THR A 402 3.23 -32.87 -28.18
C THR A 402 1.76 -33.04 -27.82
N ASP A 403 0.92 -33.24 -28.82
CA ASP A 403 -0.49 -33.61 -28.64
C ASP A 403 -0.71 -35.02 -29.22
N ASN A 404 -1.09 -35.97 -28.37
CA ASN A 404 -1.23 -37.38 -28.73
C ASN A 404 0.02 -37.99 -29.43
N GLY A 405 1.19 -37.44 -29.13
CA GLY A 405 2.49 -37.86 -29.73
C GLY A 405 2.84 -37.11 -31.01
N GLU A 406 1.96 -36.24 -31.56
CA GLU A 406 2.29 -35.37 -32.66
C GLU A 406 2.95 -34.07 -32.16
N PRO A 407 4.08 -33.67 -32.73
CA PRO A 407 4.83 -32.50 -32.27
C PRO A 407 4.13 -31.19 -32.69
N GLU A 408 3.87 -30.32 -31.71
CA GLU A 408 3.35 -28.97 -31.91
C GLU A 408 4.50 -27.96 -32.11
N ASN A 409 4.18 -26.79 -32.70
CA ASN A 409 5.13 -25.67 -32.85
C ASN A 409 5.18 -24.79 -31.60
N THR A 410 5.11 -25.43 -30.43
CA THR A 410 5.15 -24.79 -29.11
C THR A 410 6.32 -25.34 -28.34
N TYR A 411 7.17 -24.43 -27.86
CA TYR A 411 8.41 -24.80 -27.16
C TYR A 411 8.46 -24.11 -25.80
N PHE A 412 9.11 -24.79 -24.84
CA PHE A 412 9.50 -24.25 -23.55
C PHE A 412 11.00 -24.41 -23.37
N VAL A 413 11.72 -23.28 -23.31
CA VAL A 413 13.19 -23.25 -23.32
C VAL A 413 13.69 -22.60 -22.03
N CYS A 414 14.68 -23.25 -21.39
CA CYS A 414 15.22 -22.86 -20.10
C CYS A 414 16.67 -22.38 -20.22
N TYR A 415 16.93 -21.13 -19.84
CA TYR A 415 18.26 -20.52 -19.76
C TYR A 415 18.67 -20.35 -18.28
N ASP A 416 19.80 -19.69 -18.03
CA ASP A 416 20.30 -19.47 -16.66
C ASP A 416 19.35 -18.62 -15.79
N ARG A 417 18.79 -17.57 -16.38
CA ARG A 417 17.90 -16.60 -15.70
C ARG A 417 16.58 -16.39 -16.40
N TYR A 418 16.41 -16.99 -17.57
CA TYR A 418 15.24 -16.77 -18.42
C TYR A 418 14.53 -18.07 -18.76
N PHE A 419 13.23 -17.98 -18.86
CA PHE A 419 12.37 -19.00 -19.45
C PHE A 419 11.68 -18.40 -20.66
N LEU A 420 11.75 -19.08 -21.80
CA LEU A 420 11.02 -18.74 -23.01
C LEU A 420 9.90 -19.76 -23.24
N GLN A 421 8.68 -19.28 -23.35
CA GLN A 421 7.58 -20.05 -23.91
C GLN A 421 7.24 -19.43 -25.27
N ILE A 422 7.29 -20.19 -26.33
CA ILE A 422 7.05 -19.70 -27.71
C ILE A 422 6.09 -20.63 -28.45
N ASN A 423 5.15 -20.03 -29.16
CA ASN A 423 4.24 -20.69 -30.07
C ASN A 423 4.36 -20.00 -31.44
N ALA A 424 4.83 -20.72 -32.42
CA ALA A 424 4.96 -20.23 -33.79
C ALA A 424 3.93 -20.90 -34.69
N GLY A 425 3.32 -20.13 -35.59
CA GLY A 425 2.40 -20.66 -36.59
C GLY A 425 3.06 -21.51 -37.68
N TRP A 426 4.35 -21.79 -37.55
CA TRP A 426 5.17 -22.59 -38.49
C TRP A 426 6.22 -23.37 -37.70
N GLU A 427 6.80 -24.38 -38.31
CA GLU A 427 7.90 -25.14 -37.74
C GLU A 427 9.19 -24.30 -37.77
N LEU A 428 9.81 -24.08 -36.60
CA LEU A 428 11.05 -23.30 -36.47
C LEU A 428 12.24 -24.11 -37.00
N THR A 429 13.06 -23.46 -37.81
CA THR A 429 14.34 -24.04 -38.24
C THR A 429 15.39 -23.91 -37.14
N THR A 430 16.46 -24.74 -37.20
CA THR A 430 17.57 -24.67 -36.24
C THR A 430 18.25 -23.29 -36.27
N GLU A 431 18.32 -22.63 -37.44
CA GLU A 431 18.87 -21.28 -37.59
C GLU A 431 18.01 -20.26 -36.83
N GLN A 432 16.67 -20.32 -36.97
CA GLN A 432 15.73 -19.46 -36.26
C GLN A 432 15.77 -19.70 -34.73
N MET A 433 15.88 -20.95 -34.29
CA MET A 433 16.07 -21.29 -32.88
C MET A 433 17.37 -20.67 -32.34
N GLY A 434 18.47 -20.75 -33.10
CA GLY A 434 19.75 -20.13 -32.73
C GLY A 434 19.67 -18.61 -32.62
N MET A 435 19.02 -17.92 -33.58
CA MET A 435 18.80 -16.46 -33.56
C MET A 435 18.00 -16.05 -32.31
N ILE A 436 16.95 -16.78 -31.99
CA ILE A 436 16.15 -16.52 -30.78
C ILE A 436 17.01 -16.70 -29.53
N GLY A 437 17.80 -17.79 -29.47
CA GLY A 437 18.69 -18.09 -28.34
C GLY A 437 19.75 -17.00 -28.12
N GLU A 438 20.36 -16.49 -29.19
CA GLU A 438 21.31 -15.37 -29.10
C GLU A 438 20.64 -14.11 -28.53
N LYS A 439 19.41 -13.78 -29.01
CA LYS A 439 18.67 -12.64 -28.52
C LYS A 439 18.33 -12.77 -27.01
N ILE A 440 17.87 -13.94 -26.57
CA ILE A 440 17.58 -14.18 -25.14
C ILE A 440 18.85 -14.09 -24.30
N ASN A 441 19.96 -14.68 -24.75
CA ASN A 441 21.24 -14.63 -24.02
C ASN A 441 21.82 -13.20 -23.98
N SER A 442 21.54 -12.36 -24.98
CA SER A 442 21.96 -10.95 -24.96
C SER A 442 21.17 -10.12 -23.93
N LEU A 443 19.95 -10.50 -23.54
CA LEU A 443 19.20 -9.86 -22.46
C LEU A 443 19.86 -10.07 -21.07
N ALA A 444 20.74 -11.08 -20.95
CA ALA A 444 21.42 -11.41 -19.72
C ALA A 444 22.72 -10.61 -19.48
N GLN A 445 23.20 -9.87 -20.48
CA GLN A 445 24.39 -9.03 -20.42
C GLN A 445 24.06 -7.57 -20.08
#